data_3e7454e538c11156f31bc8af77d082cb
#
_entry.id   3e7454e538c11156f31bc8af77d082cb
#
_cell.length_a   1.000
_cell.length_b   1.000
_cell.length_c   1.000
_cell.angle_alpha   90.00
_cell.angle_beta   90.00
_cell.angle_gamma   90.00
#
_symmetry.space_group_name_H-M   'P 1'
#
loop_
_entity.id
_entity.type
_entity.pdbx_description
1 polymer ?
#
loop_
_entity_poly.entity_id
_entity_poly.type
_entity_poly.pdbx_seq_one_letter_code
_entity_poly.pdbx_strand_id
1 'polypeptide(L)'
;FPFVWKRMQEELLEELQLLSEDTADDHLALPLVAHNAKLDSRCLREVFNCYRMDYPEYVFHDTLAASRKHFGCTLENHQLQTVAAACGYNLTTHHHALADAEACAWIAREIL
;
A
#
# COMPACT_ATOMS: atom_id res chain seq x y z
N PHE A 1 3.40 -5.50 -18.24
CA PHE A 1 3.37 -5.63 -16.77
C PHE A 1 4.60 -6.34 -16.19
N PRO A 2 5.05 -7.51 -16.68
CA PRO A 2 6.21 -8.18 -16.08
C PRO A 2 7.46 -7.31 -16.05
N PHE A 3 7.69 -6.53 -17.08
CA PHE A 3 8.82 -5.60 -17.16
C PHE A 3 8.72 -4.49 -16.10
N VAL A 4 7.55 -3.88 -15.97
CA VAL A 4 7.29 -2.82 -15.00
C VAL A 4 7.45 -3.35 -13.58
N TRP A 5 6.93 -4.53 -13.31
CA TRP A 5 7.02 -5.18 -12.01
C TRP A 5 8.45 -5.47 -11.62
N LYS A 6 9.22 -6.02 -12.56
CA LYS A 6 10.64 -6.33 -12.33
C LYS A 6 11.43 -5.06 -11.98
N ARG A 7 11.23 -4.00 -12.72
CA ARG A 7 11.90 -2.71 -12.48
C ARG A 7 11.53 -2.13 -11.13
N MET A 8 10.27 -2.20 -10.76
CA MET A 8 9.79 -1.74 -9.45
C MET A 8 10.46 -2.53 -8.32
N GLN A 9 10.57 -3.85 -8.46
CA GLN A 9 11.24 -4.67 -7.46
C GLN A 9 12.72 -4.34 -7.33
N GLU A 10 13.41 -4.09 -8.44
CA GLU A 10 14.82 -3.71 -8.42
C GLU A 10 15.03 -2.39 -7.68
N GLU A 11 14.19 -1.38 -7.94
CA GLU A 11 14.25 -0.09 -7.25
C GLU A 11 13.97 -0.22 -5.76
N LEU A 12 12.98 -1.03 -5.38
CA LEU A 12 12.66 -1.28 -3.99
C LEU A 12 13.80 -1.98 -3.24
N LEU A 13 14.47 -2.92 -3.89
CA LEU A 13 15.61 -3.62 -3.31
C LEU A 13 16.77 -2.66 -3.06
N GLU A 14 17.05 -1.75 -3.99
CA GLU A 14 18.08 -0.73 -3.81
C GLU A 14 17.79 0.16 -2.60
N GLU A 15 16.56 0.65 -2.48
CA GLU A 15 16.14 1.48 -1.34
C GLU A 15 16.27 0.73 -0.01
N LEU A 16 15.87 -0.52 0.02
CA LEU A 16 15.96 -1.35 1.22
C LEU A 16 17.41 -1.63 1.63
N GLN A 17 18.29 -1.84 0.66
CA GLN A 17 19.71 -2.03 0.93
C GLN A 17 20.37 -0.77 1.51
N LEU A 18 19.90 0.40 1.09
CA LEU A 18 20.35 1.67 1.65
C LEU A 18 19.85 1.90 3.07
N LEU A 19 18.70 1.38 3.42
CA LEU A 19 18.07 1.56 4.73
C LEU A 19 18.49 0.51 5.76
N SER A 20 18.98 -0.65 5.32
CA SER A 20 19.27 -1.77 6.19
C SER A 20 20.47 -2.56 5.68
N GLU A 21 21.58 -2.49 6.40
CA GLU A 21 22.79 -3.26 6.06
C GLU A 21 22.65 -4.76 6.37
N ASP A 22 21.60 -5.15 7.09
CA ASP A 22 21.44 -6.50 7.63
C ASP A 22 20.45 -7.38 6.87
N THR A 23 19.93 -6.93 5.73
CA THR A 23 19.00 -7.76 4.99
C THR A 23 19.74 -8.74 4.09
N ALA A 24 20.13 -9.85 4.68
CA ALA A 24 20.64 -10.99 3.94
C ALA A 24 19.52 -11.84 3.33
N ASP A 25 18.28 -11.38 3.41
CA ASP A 25 17.13 -12.17 2.98
C ASP A 25 16.60 -11.63 1.66
N ASP A 26 16.90 -12.36 0.58
CA ASP A 26 16.44 -12.05 -0.77
C ASP A 26 14.92 -12.23 -0.96
N HIS A 27 14.25 -12.73 0.07
CA HIS A 27 12.82 -13.04 0.05
C HIS A 27 12.02 -12.10 0.93
N LEU A 28 12.32 -10.81 0.88
CA LEU A 28 11.53 -9.85 1.62
C LEU A 28 10.13 -9.78 1.04
N ALA A 29 9.22 -10.51 1.69
CA ALA A 29 7.81 -10.26 1.56
C ALA A 29 7.56 -8.88 2.18
N LEU A 30 7.74 -7.82 1.39
CA LEU A 30 7.44 -6.48 1.82
C LEU A 30 5.97 -6.39 2.22
N PRO A 31 5.67 -5.88 3.42
CA PRO A 31 4.29 -5.59 3.74
C PRO A 31 3.78 -4.49 2.82
N LEU A 32 2.64 -4.73 2.20
CA LEU A 32 1.99 -3.76 1.35
C LEU A 32 0.84 -3.11 2.10
N VAL A 33 0.64 -1.82 1.87
CA VAL A 33 -0.43 -1.06 2.51
C VAL A 33 -1.34 -0.49 1.45
N ALA A 34 -2.64 -0.65 1.65
CA ALA A 34 -3.64 -0.12 0.72
C ALA A 34 -4.90 0.28 1.47
N HIS A 35 -5.63 1.22 0.91
CA HIS A 35 -6.95 1.58 1.41
C HIS A 35 -7.97 0.72 0.68
N ASN A 36 -8.60 -0.21 1.39
CA ASN A 36 -9.40 -1.29 0.86
C ASN A 36 -8.53 -2.36 0.17
N ALA A 37 -7.65 -2.95 0.95
CA ALA A 37 -6.60 -3.85 0.46
C ALA A 37 -7.12 -5.11 -0.24
N LYS A 38 -8.35 -5.54 0.03
CA LYS A 38 -8.95 -6.70 -0.65
C LYS A 38 -9.01 -6.49 -2.16
N LEU A 39 -9.34 -5.28 -2.60
CA LEU A 39 -9.43 -4.96 -4.01
C LEU A 39 -8.05 -4.98 -4.65
N ASP A 40 -7.07 -4.32 -4.03
CA ASP A 40 -5.71 -4.26 -4.54
C ASP A 40 -5.04 -5.63 -4.58
N SER A 41 -5.21 -6.41 -3.54
CA SER A 41 -4.68 -7.78 -3.46
C SER A 41 -5.26 -8.65 -4.58
N ARG A 42 -6.55 -8.57 -4.79
CA ARG A 42 -7.25 -9.32 -5.84
C ARG A 42 -6.77 -8.91 -7.24
N CYS A 43 -6.70 -7.62 -7.50
CA CYS A 43 -6.23 -7.10 -8.79
C CYS A 43 -4.80 -7.54 -9.08
N LEU A 44 -3.92 -7.44 -8.10
CA LEU A 44 -2.52 -7.81 -8.24
C LEU A 44 -2.38 -9.31 -8.51
N ARG A 45 -3.12 -10.13 -7.77
CA ARG A 45 -3.14 -11.59 -7.95
C ARG A 45 -3.63 -11.97 -9.34
N GLU A 46 -4.67 -11.33 -9.82
CA GLU A 46 -5.22 -11.59 -11.16
C GLU A 46 -4.24 -11.19 -12.26
N VAL A 47 -3.55 -10.07 -12.11
CA VAL A 47 -2.54 -9.61 -13.07
C VAL A 47 -1.36 -10.60 -13.12
N PHE A 48 -0.87 -11.05 -11.98
CA PHE A 48 0.18 -12.05 -11.92
C PHE A 48 -0.23 -13.34 -12.63
N ASN A 49 -1.45 -13.78 -12.38
CA ASN A 49 -2.00 -14.97 -13.02
C ASN A 49 -2.14 -14.79 -14.55
N CYS A 50 -2.56 -13.62 -14.98
CA CYS A 50 -2.71 -13.29 -16.41
C CYS A 50 -1.38 -13.41 -17.16
N TYR A 51 -0.29 -12.98 -16.56
CA TYR A 51 1.05 -13.04 -17.14
C TYR A 51 1.84 -14.29 -16.73
N ARG A 52 1.17 -15.25 -16.08
CA ARG A 52 1.76 -16.52 -15.62
C ARG A 52 3.00 -16.30 -14.73
N MET A 53 2.93 -15.29 -13.89
CA MET A 53 3.97 -14.98 -12.90
C MET A 53 3.60 -15.59 -11.56
N ASP A 54 4.60 -16.03 -10.80
CA ASP A 54 4.37 -16.50 -9.45
C ASP A 54 4.05 -15.35 -8.51
N TYR A 55 2.94 -15.47 -7.78
CA TYR A 55 2.52 -14.47 -6.81
C TYR A 55 3.18 -14.74 -5.46
N PRO A 56 3.97 -13.80 -4.92
CA PRO A 56 4.75 -14.02 -3.70
C PRO A 56 3.93 -14.04 -2.39
N GLU A 57 2.62 -14.05 -2.45
CA GLU A 57 1.74 -14.03 -1.27
C GLU A 57 2.03 -12.85 -0.34
N TYR A 58 1.97 -11.65 -0.89
CA TYR A 58 2.20 -10.43 -0.13
C TYR A 58 1.23 -10.28 1.03
N VAL A 59 1.74 -9.80 2.16
CA VAL A 59 0.91 -9.44 3.30
C VAL A 59 0.42 -8.00 3.12
N PHE A 60 -0.90 -7.82 3.06
CA PHE A 60 -1.51 -6.51 2.93
C PHE A 60 -2.02 -6.01 4.27
N HIS A 61 -1.72 -4.77 4.57
CA HIS A 61 -2.32 -4.02 5.68
C HIS A 61 -3.35 -3.05 5.11
N ASP A 62 -4.54 -3.04 5.70
CA ASP A 62 -5.66 -2.27 5.16
C ASP A 62 -5.94 -1.05 6.04
N THR A 63 -5.67 0.14 5.47
CA THR A 63 -5.95 1.40 6.17
C THR A 63 -7.44 1.68 6.30
N LEU A 64 -8.28 1.13 5.43
CA LEU A 64 -9.73 1.24 5.57
C LEU A 64 -10.21 0.50 6.82
N ALA A 65 -9.77 -0.74 7.01
CA ALA A 65 -10.11 -1.52 8.19
C ALA A 65 -9.56 -0.87 9.46
N ALA A 66 -8.32 -0.39 9.41
CA ALA A 66 -7.68 0.32 10.52
C ALA A 66 -8.44 1.61 10.86
N SER A 67 -8.89 2.35 9.85
CA SER A 67 -9.69 3.56 10.02
C SER A 67 -11.02 3.27 10.73
N ARG A 68 -11.71 2.23 10.32
CA ARG A 68 -12.95 1.82 10.95
C ARG A 68 -12.75 1.47 12.42
N LYS A 69 -11.65 0.83 12.74
CA LYS A 69 -11.32 0.46 14.10
C LYS A 69 -10.88 1.67 14.93
N HIS A 70 -10.06 2.56 14.36
CA HIS A 70 -9.49 3.70 15.05
C HIS A 70 -10.48 4.83 15.27
N PHE A 71 -11.21 5.22 14.23
CA PHE A 71 -12.13 6.35 14.27
C PHE A 71 -13.58 5.95 14.52
N GLY A 72 -13.98 4.75 14.09
CA GLY A 72 -15.36 4.26 14.29
C GLY A 72 -16.41 5.21 13.69
N CYS A 73 -17.33 5.64 14.50
CA CYS A 73 -18.44 6.51 14.09
C CYS A 73 -18.09 8.02 14.12
N THR A 74 -16.86 8.38 14.46
CA THR A 74 -16.45 9.79 14.56
C THR A 74 -16.27 10.44 13.20
N LEU A 75 -16.10 9.63 12.14
CA LEU A 75 -15.98 10.12 10.77
C LEU A 75 -17.29 9.91 10.02
N GLU A 76 -17.61 10.85 9.14
CA GLU A 76 -18.77 10.78 8.27
C GLU A 76 -18.73 9.54 7.36
N ASN A 77 -17.55 9.22 6.86
CA ASN A 77 -17.28 8.04 6.08
C ASN A 77 -15.80 7.65 6.25
N HIS A 78 -15.38 6.52 5.66
CA HIS A 78 -14.00 6.06 5.74
C HIS A 78 -13.33 6.07 4.36
N GLN A 79 -13.75 6.97 3.48
CA GLN A 79 -13.08 7.17 2.20
C GLN A 79 -11.67 7.71 2.42
N LEU A 80 -10.79 7.45 1.47
CA LEU A 80 -9.37 7.82 1.57
C LEU A 80 -9.19 9.30 1.94
N GLN A 81 -9.87 10.19 1.24
CA GLN A 81 -9.76 11.64 1.47
C GLN A 81 -10.22 12.06 2.86
N THR A 82 -11.28 11.43 3.38
CA THR A 82 -11.82 11.74 4.70
C THR A 82 -10.86 11.29 5.80
N VAL A 83 -10.36 10.08 5.69
CA VAL A 83 -9.41 9.52 6.66
C VAL A 83 -8.08 10.27 6.61
N ALA A 84 -7.60 10.60 5.42
CA ALA A 84 -6.38 11.38 5.24
C ALA A 84 -6.49 12.74 5.92
N ALA A 85 -7.61 13.44 5.75
CA ALA A 85 -7.84 14.72 6.40
C ALA A 85 -7.85 14.59 7.93
N ALA A 86 -8.48 13.53 8.44
CA ALA A 86 -8.50 13.25 9.88
C ALA A 86 -7.10 12.99 10.44
N CYS A 87 -6.20 12.45 9.60
CA CYS A 87 -4.80 12.21 9.96
C CYS A 87 -3.88 13.41 9.68
N GLY A 88 -4.43 14.53 9.24
CA GLY A 88 -3.66 15.76 9.00
C GLY A 88 -3.07 15.87 7.59
N TYR A 89 -3.49 15.04 6.66
CA TYR A 89 -3.03 15.06 5.28
C TYR A 89 -4.11 15.68 4.38
N ASN A 90 -3.74 16.73 3.63
CA ASN A 90 -4.66 17.40 2.73
C ASN A 90 -4.56 16.81 1.33
N LEU A 91 -5.49 15.93 0.98
CA LEU A 91 -5.55 15.29 -0.33
C LEU A 91 -6.31 16.20 -1.30
N THR A 92 -5.58 17.02 -2.06
CA THR A 92 -6.17 17.98 -3.00
C THR A 92 -6.38 17.43 -4.41
N THR A 93 -5.59 16.42 -4.80
CA THR A 93 -5.66 15.81 -6.14
C THR A 93 -6.26 14.42 -6.04
N HIS A 94 -7.57 14.36 -5.84
CA HIS A 94 -8.30 13.09 -5.75
C HIS A 94 -8.23 12.33 -7.08
N HIS A 95 -8.10 11.01 -7.01
CA HIS A 95 -7.94 10.10 -8.14
C HIS A 95 -6.59 10.17 -8.87
N HIS A 96 -5.62 10.87 -8.32
CA HIS A 96 -4.25 10.79 -8.80
C HIS A 96 -3.54 9.65 -8.05
N ALA A 97 -3.05 8.66 -8.78
CA ALA A 97 -2.51 7.42 -8.17
C ALA A 97 -1.41 7.68 -7.15
N LEU A 98 -0.45 8.56 -7.47
CA LEU A 98 0.65 8.88 -6.57
C LEU A 98 0.16 9.61 -5.32
N ALA A 99 -0.74 10.58 -5.49
CA ALA A 99 -1.30 11.32 -4.36
C ALA A 99 -2.12 10.43 -3.45
N ASP A 100 -2.89 9.50 -4.01
CA ASP A 100 -3.66 8.52 -3.24
C ASP A 100 -2.73 7.57 -2.48
N ALA A 101 -1.65 7.14 -3.10
CA ALA A 101 -0.65 6.29 -2.45
C ALA A 101 0.05 7.02 -1.29
N GLU A 102 0.41 8.28 -1.47
CA GLU A 102 0.98 9.11 -0.40
C GLU A 102 0.01 9.28 0.76
N ALA A 103 -1.25 9.56 0.47
CA ALA A 103 -2.29 9.70 1.49
C ALA A 103 -2.43 8.39 2.28
N CYS A 104 -2.44 7.26 1.60
CA CYS A 104 -2.52 5.95 2.23
C CYS A 104 -1.30 5.70 3.13
N ALA A 105 -0.10 6.04 2.67
CA ALA A 105 1.13 5.91 3.46
C ALA A 105 1.09 6.79 4.72
N TRP A 106 0.58 8.01 4.58
CA TRP A 106 0.42 8.92 5.71
C TRP A 106 -0.54 8.35 6.76
N ILE A 107 -1.67 7.84 6.33
CA ILE A 107 -2.64 7.19 7.21
C ILE A 107 -2.01 6.00 7.92
N ALA A 108 -1.30 5.16 7.19
CA ALA A 108 -0.62 4.00 7.75
C ALA A 108 0.36 4.40 8.84
N ARG A 109 1.12 5.46 8.61
CA ARG A 109 2.05 6.00 9.60
C ARG A 109 1.35 6.47 10.88
N GLU A 110 0.16 7.03 10.76
CA GLU A 110 -0.56 7.60 11.89
C GLU A 110 -1.36 6.58 12.70
N ILE A 111 -1.94 5.56 12.05
CA ILE A 111 -2.89 4.67 12.73
C ILE A 111 -2.57 3.17 12.65
N LEU A 112 -1.58 2.78 11.86
CA LEU A 112 -1.17 1.37 11.81
C LEU A 112 -0.06 1.03 12.81
#